data_364a030b423feb0cc4b19d0a564f940f
#
_entry.id   364a030b423feb0cc4b19d0a564f940f
#
_cell.length_a   1.000
_cell.length_b   1.000
_cell.length_c   1.000
_cell.angle_alpha   90.00
_cell.angle_beta   90.00
_cell.angle_gamma   90.00
#
_symmetry.space_group_name_H-M   'P 1'
#
loop_
_entity.id
_entity.type
_entity.pdbx_description
1 polymer ?
#
loop_
_entity_poly.entity_id
_entity_poly.type
_entity_poly.pdbx_seq_one_letter_code
_entity_poly.pdbx_strand_id
1 'polypeptide(L)'
;MQLDPQQLLSIWLKEREIQNQSKHTLQAYERDVSDFLNFCQRHALALGDVESTDLRQFMAEKVEQQGLSSSSLQRLLSAIRQFMKWAEQAQYVSFNPADDFQL
;
A
#
# COMPACT_ATOMS: atom_id res chain seq x y z
N MET A 1 -12.87 -10.01 15.42
CA MET A 1 -11.54 -10.53 15.03
C MET A 1 -10.92 -9.58 14.01
N GLN A 2 -9.68 -9.18 14.24
CA GLN A 2 -8.99 -8.26 13.37
C GLN A 2 -8.15 -9.04 12.37
N LEU A 3 -8.29 -8.71 11.09
CA LEU A 3 -7.51 -9.37 10.05
C LEU A 3 -6.09 -8.79 9.98
N ASP A 4 -5.15 -9.68 9.72
CA ASP A 4 -3.77 -9.32 9.44
C ASP A 4 -3.70 -8.50 8.14
N PRO A 5 -2.87 -7.46 8.05
CA PRO A 5 -2.73 -6.68 6.80
C PRO A 5 -2.43 -7.52 5.56
N GLN A 6 -1.66 -8.61 5.70
CA GLN A 6 -1.40 -9.50 4.57
C GLN A 6 -2.68 -10.24 4.11
N GLN A 7 -3.58 -10.54 5.03
CA GLN A 7 -4.89 -11.11 4.69
C GLN A 7 -5.74 -10.09 3.95
N LEU A 8 -5.69 -8.82 4.37
CA LEU A 8 -6.40 -7.74 3.68
C LEU A 8 -5.87 -7.57 2.25
N LEU A 9 -4.57 -7.67 2.06
CA LEU A 9 -3.97 -7.61 0.74
C LEU A 9 -4.52 -8.73 -0.15
N SER A 10 -4.58 -9.95 0.37
CA SER A 10 -5.10 -11.09 -0.38
C SER A 10 -6.56 -10.87 -0.81
N ILE A 11 -7.39 -10.34 0.09
CA ILE A 11 -8.80 -10.06 -0.20
C ILE A 11 -8.90 -8.99 -1.31
N TRP A 12 -8.12 -7.92 -1.20
CA TRP A 12 -8.13 -6.84 -2.17
C TRP A 12 -7.71 -7.33 -3.56
N LEU A 13 -6.64 -8.14 -3.63
CA LEU A 13 -6.18 -8.69 -4.90
C LEU A 13 -7.24 -9.58 -5.55
N LYS A 14 -7.94 -10.36 -4.74
CA LYS A 14 -9.02 -11.22 -5.25
C LYS A 14 -10.15 -10.40 -5.84
N GLU A 15 -10.53 -9.31 -5.20
CA GLU A 15 -11.55 -8.40 -5.73
C GLU A 15 -11.11 -7.76 -7.04
N ARG A 16 -9.82 -7.37 -7.14
CA ARG A 16 -9.28 -6.79 -8.37
C ARG A 16 -9.26 -7.83 -9.50
N GLU A 17 -9.01 -9.09 -9.18
CA GLU A 17 -9.07 -10.18 -10.14
C GLU A 17 -10.50 -10.34 -10.69
N ILE A 18 -11.49 -10.28 -9.80
CA ILE A 18 -12.90 -10.35 -10.18
C ILE A 18 -13.27 -9.18 -11.12
N GLN A 19 -12.65 -8.02 -10.93
CA GLN A 19 -12.86 -6.84 -11.76
C GLN A 19 -12.05 -6.87 -13.07
N ASN A 20 -11.50 -8.01 -13.43
CA ASN A 20 -10.75 -8.21 -14.67
C ASN A 20 -9.46 -7.42 -14.80
N GLN A 21 -8.79 -7.14 -13.68
CA GLN A 21 -7.45 -6.57 -13.74
C GLN A 21 -6.50 -7.61 -14.34
N SER A 22 -5.54 -7.17 -15.13
CA SER A 22 -4.59 -8.08 -15.74
C SER A 22 -3.71 -8.74 -14.68
N LYS A 23 -3.27 -9.96 -14.97
CA LYS A 23 -2.37 -10.69 -14.09
C LYS A 23 -1.09 -9.90 -13.80
N HIS A 24 -0.59 -9.20 -14.81
CA HIS A 24 0.61 -8.37 -14.69
C HIS A 24 0.40 -7.23 -13.68
N THR A 25 -0.75 -6.57 -13.76
CA THR A 25 -1.13 -5.49 -12.85
C THR A 25 -1.27 -6.01 -11.42
N LEU A 26 -1.89 -7.18 -11.26
CA LEU A 26 -2.07 -7.78 -9.93
C LEU A 26 -0.74 -8.14 -9.29
N GLN A 27 0.22 -8.65 -10.07
CA GLN A 27 1.55 -8.96 -9.57
C GLN A 27 2.29 -7.71 -9.11
N ALA A 28 2.15 -6.62 -9.86
CA ALA A 28 2.75 -5.34 -9.50
C ALA A 28 2.15 -4.79 -8.21
N TYR A 29 0.84 -4.84 -8.08
CA TYR A 29 0.13 -4.40 -6.87
C TYR A 29 0.56 -5.23 -5.66
N GLU A 30 0.62 -6.54 -5.81
CA GLU A 30 1.04 -7.43 -4.72
C GLU A 30 2.43 -7.09 -4.23
N ARG A 31 3.38 -6.92 -5.14
CA ARG A 31 4.75 -6.56 -4.80
C ARG A 31 4.81 -5.22 -4.08
N ASP A 32 4.18 -4.20 -4.65
CA ASP A 32 4.26 -2.84 -4.13
C ASP A 32 3.60 -2.71 -2.76
N VAL A 33 2.40 -3.28 -2.60
CA VAL A 33 1.70 -3.19 -1.32
C VAL A 33 2.36 -4.09 -0.27
N SER A 34 2.87 -5.27 -0.65
CA SER A 34 3.62 -6.13 0.26
C SER A 34 4.84 -5.40 0.83
N ASP A 35 5.56 -4.67 -0.01
CA ASP A 35 6.72 -3.88 0.44
C ASP A 35 6.30 -2.86 1.50
N PHE A 36 5.19 -2.19 1.28
CA PHE A 36 4.67 -1.22 2.23
C PHE A 36 4.24 -1.89 3.54
N LEU A 37 3.54 -3.01 3.46
CA LEU A 37 3.09 -3.74 4.65
C LEU A 37 4.27 -4.28 5.46
N ASN A 38 5.33 -4.71 4.78
CA ASN A 38 6.57 -5.14 5.45
C ASN A 38 7.24 -3.97 6.18
N PHE A 39 7.22 -2.79 5.57
CA PHE A 39 7.69 -1.57 6.24
C PHE A 39 6.90 -1.32 7.52
N CYS A 40 5.58 -1.39 7.45
CA CYS A 40 4.71 -1.20 8.61
C CYS A 40 5.05 -2.20 9.71
N GLN A 41 5.26 -3.46 9.35
CA GLN A 41 5.60 -4.50 10.31
C GLN A 41 6.93 -4.23 11.00
N ARG A 42 7.96 -3.83 10.22
CA ARG A 42 9.29 -3.53 10.75
C ARG A 42 9.26 -2.36 11.74
N HIS A 43 8.36 -1.43 11.55
CA HIS A 43 8.21 -0.25 12.41
C HIS A 43 7.13 -0.41 13.47
N ALA A 44 6.59 -1.62 13.65
CA ALA A 44 5.53 -1.93 14.61
C ALA A 44 4.32 -0.99 14.44
N LEU A 45 3.98 -0.70 13.19
CA LEU A 45 2.97 0.28 12.83
C LEU A 45 1.72 -0.45 12.34
N ALA A 46 0.61 -0.31 13.05
CA ALA A 46 -0.66 -0.87 12.62
C ALA A 46 -1.16 -0.12 11.39
N LEU A 47 -1.85 -0.83 10.49
CA LEU A 47 -2.33 -0.25 9.24
C LEU A 47 -3.19 1.00 9.45
N GLY A 48 -4.04 0.98 10.47
CA GLY A 48 -4.91 2.12 10.79
C GLY A 48 -4.19 3.31 11.42
N ASP A 49 -2.93 3.15 11.80
CA ASP A 49 -2.14 4.20 12.45
C ASP A 49 -1.15 4.88 11.50
N VAL A 50 -1.14 4.46 10.22
CA VAL A 50 -0.22 5.03 9.23
C VAL A 50 -0.60 6.49 8.95
N GLU A 51 0.40 7.36 8.99
CA GLU A 51 0.24 8.78 8.69
C GLU A 51 1.08 9.17 7.47
N SER A 52 0.89 10.38 6.98
CA SER A 52 1.64 10.86 5.82
C SER A 52 3.15 10.88 6.06
N THR A 53 3.57 11.15 7.31
CA THR A 53 4.99 11.12 7.68
C THR A 53 5.59 9.72 7.53
N ASP A 54 4.80 8.69 7.81
CA ASP A 54 5.24 7.30 7.64
C ASP A 54 5.40 6.95 6.16
N LEU A 55 4.48 7.43 5.32
CA LEU A 55 4.60 7.24 3.88
C LEU A 55 5.84 7.92 3.33
N ARG A 56 6.13 9.12 3.80
CA ARG A 56 7.33 9.86 3.38
C ARG A 56 8.59 9.09 3.76
N GLN A 57 8.63 8.55 4.95
CA GLN A 57 9.76 7.74 5.42
C GLN A 57 9.92 6.48 4.55
N PHE A 58 8.82 5.80 4.22
CA PHE A 58 8.86 4.63 3.36
C PHE A 58 9.41 4.99 1.97
N MET A 59 8.94 6.09 1.39
CA MET A 59 9.44 6.55 0.08
C MET A 59 10.94 6.87 0.14
N ALA A 60 11.38 7.52 1.22
CA ALA A 60 12.80 7.82 1.41
C ALA A 60 13.65 6.55 1.49
N GLU A 61 13.17 5.53 2.20
CA GLU A 61 13.86 4.23 2.26
C GLU A 61 13.99 3.60 0.87
N LYS A 62 12.95 3.69 0.05
CA LYS A 62 12.97 3.12 -1.30
C LYS A 62 14.01 3.81 -2.18
N VAL A 63 14.15 5.12 -2.05
CA VAL A 63 15.18 5.86 -2.77
C VAL A 63 16.58 5.47 -2.28
N GLU A 64 16.77 5.42 -0.97
CA GLU A 64 18.07 5.13 -0.37
C GLU A 64 18.54 3.70 -0.63
N GLN A 65 17.64 2.74 -0.50
CA GLN A 65 17.97 1.32 -0.58
C GLN A 65 17.96 0.78 -2.00
N GLN A 66 17.07 1.29 -2.85
CA GLN A 66 16.85 0.75 -4.19
C GLN A 66 17.06 1.76 -5.32
N GLY A 67 17.30 3.02 -4.98
CA GLY A 67 17.52 4.06 -5.97
C GLY A 67 16.34 4.26 -6.91
N LEU A 68 15.10 4.12 -6.41
CA LEU A 68 13.93 4.22 -7.25
C LEU A 68 13.79 5.60 -7.89
N SER A 69 13.43 5.62 -9.16
CA SER A 69 13.16 6.85 -9.88
C SER A 69 11.83 7.46 -9.44
N SER A 70 11.63 8.72 -9.80
CA SER A 70 10.39 9.45 -9.59
C SER A 70 9.18 8.68 -10.13
N SER A 71 9.30 8.13 -11.34
CA SER A 71 8.22 7.34 -11.97
C SER A 71 7.87 6.11 -11.16
N SER A 72 8.89 5.40 -10.68
CA SER A 72 8.69 4.19 -9.87
C SER A 72 8.05 4.52 -8.54
N LEU A 73 8.43 5.64 -7.92
CA LEU A 73 7.82 6.10 -6.66
C LEU A 73 6.36 6.47 -6.86
N GLN A 74 6.02 7.14 -7.97
CA GLN A 74 4.63 7.49 -8.29
C GLN A 74 3.78 6.24 -8.46
N ARG A 75 4.30 5.22 -9.15
CA ARG A 75 3.60 3.95 -9.33
C ARG A 75 3.37 3.26 -7.98
N LEU A 76 4.41 3.21 -7.15
CA LEU A 76 4.35 2.62 -5.82
C LEU A 76 3.30 3.32 -4.96
N LEU A 77 3.32 4.64 -4.95
CA LEU A 77 2.35 5.45 -4.21
C LEU A 77 0.93 5.20 -4.71
N SER A 78 0.74 5.09 -6.02
CA SER A 78 -0.57 4.81 -6.61
C SER A 78 -1.13 3.48 -6.12
N ALA A 79 -0.30 2.43 -6.06
CA ALA A 79 -0.73 1.12 -5.56
C ALA A 79 -1.16 1.21 -4.10
N ILE A 80 -0.38 1.88 -3.27
CA ILE A 80 -0.69 2.07 -1.84
C ILE A 80 -2.00 2.86 -1.69
N ARG A 81 -2.15 3.93 -2.47
CA ARG A 81 -3.35 4.77 -2.43
C ARG A 81 -4.60 3.97 -2.74
N GLN A 82 -4.55 3.13 -3.76
CA GLN A 82 -5.69 2.31 -4.15
C GLN A 82 -6.03 1.25 -3.10
N PHE A 83 -5.00 0.61 -2.54
CA PHE A 83 -5.21 -0.37 -1.47
C PHE A 83 -5.83 0.29 -0.24
N MET A 84 -5.30 1.42 0.19
CA MET A 84 -5.79 2.13 1.37
C MET A 84 -7.20 2.69 1.14
N LYS A 85 -7.51 3.13 -0.09
CA LYS A 85 -8.86 3.57 -0.44
C LYS A 85 -9.85 2.43 -0.29
N TRP A 86 -9.50 1.25 -0.79
CA TRP A 86 -10.35 0.06 -0.63
C TRP A 86 -10.51 -0.27 0.87
N ALA A 87 -9.43 -0.26 1.63
CA ALA A 87 -9.46 -0.59 3.06
C ALA A 87 -10.35 0.40 3.83
N GLU A 88 -10.32 1.67 3.46
CA GLU A 88 -11.19 2.69 4.05
C GLU A 88 -12.66 2.44 3.70
N GLN A 89 -12.95 2.18 2.44
CA GLN A 89 -14.32 1.91 1.98
C GLN A 89 -14.90 0.64 2.61
N ALA A 90 -14.06 -0.36 2.85
CA ALA A 90 -14.46 -1.60 3.50
C ALA A 90 -14.43 -1.48 5.04
N GLN A 91 -14.10 -0.33 5.55
CA GLN A 91 -14.10 -0.01 6.99
C GLN A 91 -13.06 -0.79 7.81
N TYR A 92 -11.97 -1.21 7.17
CA TYR A 92 -10.84 -1.80 7.87
C TYR A 92 -9.94 -0.72 8.49
N VAL A 93 -9.94 0.47 7.91
CA VAL A 93 -9.25 1.64 8.46
C VAL A 93 -10.19 2.84 8.39
N SER A 94 -9.93 3.88 9.20
CA SER A 94 -10.82 5.04 9.28
C SER A 94 -10.49 6.15 8.30
N PHE A 95 -9.28 6.15 7.74
CA PHE A 95 -8.88 7.16 6.76
C PHE A 95 -7.79 6.61 5.86
N ASN A 96 -7.56 7.29 4.73
CA ASN A 96 -6.52 6.91 3.77
C ASN A 96 -5.37 7.93 3.86
N PRO A 97 -4.22 7.55 4.46
CA PRO A 97 -3.11 8.49 4.62
C PRO A 97 -2.45 8.89 3.31
N ALA A 98 -2.71 8.13 2.24
CA ALA A 98 -2.15 8.41 0.92
C ALA A 98 -3.04 9.29 0.04
N ASP A 99 -4.24 9.60 0.50
CA ASP A 99 -5.23 10.32 -0.31
C ASP A 99 -4.73 11.70 -0.73
N ASP A 100 -4.18 12.45 0.21
CA ASP A 100 -3.65 13.80 -0.04
C ASP A 100 -2.13 13.83 -0.11
N PHE A 101 -1.48 12.68 -0.06
CA PHE A 101 -0.03 12.63 -0.06
C PHE A 101 0.52 12.91 -1.45
N GLN A 102 1.52 13.78 -1.53
CA GLN A 102 2.21 14.12 -2.77
C GLN A 102 3.72 14.01 -2.59
N LEU A 103 4.35 13.51 -3.61
CA LEU A 103 5.82 13.41 -3.66
C LEU A 103 6.45 14.74 -4.05
#